data_d6bbbf39c591bd146387b637b35cb962
#
_entry.id   d6bbbf39c591bd146387b637b35cb962
#
_cell.length_a   1.000
_cell.length_b   1.000
_cell.length_c   1.000
_cell.angle_alpha   90.00
_cell.angle_beta   90.00
_cell.angle_gamma   90.00
#
_symmetry.space_group_name_H-M   'P 1'
#
loop_
_entity.id
_entity.type
_entity.pdbx_description
1 polymer ?
#
loop_
_entity_poly.entity_id
_entity_poly.type
_entity_poly.pdbx_seq_one_letter_code
_entity_poly.pdbx_strand_id
1 'polypeptide(L)'
;MADDPTQPDPSAAPAAGVRAVLDAWGQVLAPVAAAGRGAVDPKDRRFAGAEWEHPVFDLMRQGYSVMADAMMKSVDQAPGLDDGARERARFAMRTLVEAMSPANSPFTNPKALNKALDTGGASLAEGFAKMLADFQRGQLTHTDTQAFEVGRNIATTPGKVVHETPLYQLIQYSPTTDEVAVTPLVIFPPWINRFYILDLSPEKSFIRW
;
A
#
# COMPACT_ATOMS: atom_id res chain seq x y z
N MET A 1 37.31 -2.28 19.08
CA MET A 1 36.58 -1.85 20.28
C MET A 1 35.28 -2.59 20.19
N ALA A 2 35.10 -3.68 20.93
CA ALA A 2 33.92 -4.54 20.84
C ALA A 2 32.81 -3.83 21.61
N ASP A 3 31.63 -3.71 20.99
CA ASP A 3 30.43 -3.22 21.63
C ASP A 3 30.10 -4.11 22.83
N ASP A 4 30.03 -3.54 24.01
CA ASP A 4 29.62 -4.23 25.23
C ASP A 4 28.11 -4.49 25.15
N PRO A 5 27.66 -5.76 25.05
CA PRO A 5 26.24 -6.10 24.90
C PRO A 5 25.40 -5.79 26.15
N THR A 6 25.99 -5.25 27.21
CA THR A 6 25.29 -4.89 28.46
C THR A 6 24.95 -3.41 28.56
N GLN A 7 25.41 -2.56 27.64
CA GLN A 7 25.01 -1.16 27.64
C GLN A 7 23.58 -1.03 27.03
N PRO A 8 22.64 -0.41 27.76
CA PRO A 8 21.30 -0.17 27.20
C PRO A 8 21.42 0.78 26.00
N ASP A 9 20.78 0.41 24.91
CA ASP A 9 20.71 1.23 23.69
C ASP A 9 20.15 2.63 24.04
N PRO A 10 20.91 3.71 23.89
CA PRO A 10 20.46 5.06 24.21
C PRO A 10 19.26 5.52 23.36
N SER A 11 18.97 4.84 22.23
CA SER A 11 17.80 5.10 21.40
C SER A 11 16.52 4.48 21.97
N ALA A 12 16.61 3.51 22.86
CA ALA A 12 15.47 2.81 23.43
C ALA A 12 14.73 3.63 24.52
N ALA A 13 15.43 4.52 25.22
CA ALA A 13 14.86 5.29 26.31
C ALA A 13 13.72 6.26 25.88
N PRO A 14 13.86 7.04 24.78
CA PRO A 14 12.77 7.89 24.30
C PRO A 14 11.55 7.10 23.85
N ALA A 15 11.76 5.96 23.18
CA ALA A 15 10.67 5.09 22.74
C ALA A 15 9.88 4.50 23.92
N ALA A 16 10.57 4.08 24.99
CA ALA A 16 9.93 3.60 26.20
C ALA A 16 9.08 4.68 26.88
N GLY A 17 9.59 5.92 26.93
CA GLY A 17 8.84 7.07 27.48
C GLY A 17 7.56 7.35 26.70
N VAL A 18 7.60 7.37 25.37
CA VAL A 18 6.40 7.58 24.52
C VAL A 18 5.38 6.46 24.74
N ARG A 19 5.82 5.20 24.80
CA ARG A 19 4.92 4.06 25.06
C ARG A 19 4.24 4.18 26.42
N ALA A 20 5.00 4.50 27.47
CA ALA A 20 4.45 4.68 28.82
C ALA A 20 3.38 5.79 28.87
N VAL A 21 3.57 6.89 28.16
CA VAL A 21 2.57 7.95 28.04
C VAL A 21 1.32 7.47 27.29
N LEU A 22 1.50 6.77 26.17
CA LEU A 22 0.38 6.19 25.41
C LEU A 22 -0.42 5.20 26.27
N ASP A 23 0.24 4.32 26.99
CA ASP A 23 -0.41 3.33 27.88
C ASP A 23 -1.18 4.01 29.02
N ALA A 24 -0.60 5.05 29.64
CA ALA A 24 -1.28 5.82 30.66
C ALA A 24 -2.55 6.50 30.14
N TRP A 25 -2.49 7.16 28.98
CA TRP A 25 -3.68 7.71 28.32
C TRP A 25 -4.66 6.62 27.91
N GLY A 26 -4.15 5.47 27.45
CA GLY A 26 -4.95 4.31 27.10
C GLY A 26 -5.83 3.84 28.26
N GLN A 27 -5.29 3.77 29.47
CA GLN A 27 -6.04 3.39 30.68
C GLN A 27 -7.17 4.39 31.01
N VAL A 28 -6.88 5.68 30.89
CA VAL A 28 -7.87 6.76 31.14
C VAL A 28 -9.00 6.72 30.11
N LEU A 29 -8.67 6.48 28.85
CA LEU A 29 -9.61 6.56 27.72
C LEU A 29 -10.35 5.24 27.43
N ALA A 30 -9.92 4.12 28.02
CA ALA A 30 -10.50 2.81 27.76
C ALA A 30 -12.04 2.73 27.93
N PRO A 31 -12.66 3.32 28.97
CA PRO A 31 -14.11 3.28 29.11
C PRO A 31 -14.85 4.01 27.98
N VAL A 32 -14.31 5.15 27.53
CA VAL A 32 -14.90 5.96 26.44
C VAL A 32 -14.75 5.23 25.11
N ALA A 33 -13.59 4.65 24.85
CA ALA A 33 -13.33 3.86 23.65
C ALA A 33 -14.27 2.65 23.58
N ALA A 34 -14.51 1.97 24.70
CA ALA A 34 -15.43 0.83 24.75
C ALA A 34 -16.88 1.20 24.42
N ALA A 35 -17.34 2.40 24.81
CA ALA A 35 -18.69 2.86 24.55
C ALA A 35 -18.98 3.16 23.07
N GLY A 36 -17.96 3.51 22.29
CA GLY A 36 -18.09 3.93 20.88
C GLY A 36 -17.79 2.85 19.83
N ARG A 37 -17.51 1.61 20.22
CA ARG A 37 -17.04 0.54 19.31
C ARG A 37 -17.93 0.24 18.11
N GLY A 38 -19.20 0.59 18.14
CA GLY A 38 -20.13 0.40 17.04
C GLY A 38 -19.97 1.40 15.87
N ALA A 39 -19.16 2.44 16.02
CA ALA A 39 -19.01 3.48 15.01
C ALA A 39 -18.08 3.08 13.83
N VAL A 40 -17.24 2.08 14.01
CA VAL A 40 -16.27 1.64 13.00
C VAL A 40 -16.79 0.41 12.25
N ASP A 41 -16.80 0.46 10.92
CA ASP A 41 -17.12 -0.72 10.11
C ASP A 41 -16.03 -1.79 10.32
N PRO A 42 -16.38 -2.99 10.81
CA PRO A 42 -15.41 -4.08 11.01
C PRO A 42 -14.75 -4.58 9.72
N LYS A 43 -15.32 -4.24 8.56
CA LYS A 43 -14.75 -4.56 7.23
C LYS A 43 -13.77 -3.50 6.73
N ASP A 44 -13.64 -2.38 7.42
CA ASP A 44 -12.69 -1.34 7.01
C ASP A 44 -11.25 -1.79 7.25
N ARG A 45 -10.60 -2.20 6.16
CA ARG A 45 -9.23 -2.73 6.18
C ARG A 45 -8.18 -1.72 6.61
N ARG A 46 -8.47 -0.42 6.58
CA ARG A 46 -7.55 0.64 7.05
C ARG A 46 -7.28 0.52 8.54
N PHE A 47 -8.27 0.05 9.28
CA PHE A 47 -8.23 -0.11 10.73
C PHE A 47 -8.09 -1.57 11.18
N ALA A 48 -7.70 -2.46 10.27
CA ALA A 48 -7.45 -3.85 10.59
C ALA A 48 -6.11 -4.01 11.34
N GLY A 49 -6.16 -4.69 12.49
CA GLY A 49 -4.99 -5.00 13.30
C GLY A 49 -5.21 -4.67 14.77
N ALA A 50 -4.60 -5.47 15.65
CA ALA A 50 -4.72 -5.34 17.08
C ALA A 50 -4.18 -4.00 17.62
N GLU A 51 -3.28 -3.35 16.91
CA GLU A 51 -2.69 -2.06 17.30
C GLU A 51 -3.74 -0.95 17.37
N TRP A 52 -4.83 -1.06 16.57
CA TRP A 52 -5.95 -0.12 16.60
C TRP A 52 -6.89 -0.36 17.80
N GLU A 53 -6.75 -1.45 18.54
CA GLU A 53 -7.55 -1.73 19.74
C GLU A 53 -7.04 -0.97 20.98
N HIS A 54 -5.85 -0.40 20.93
CA HIS A 54 -5.35 0.48 21.97
C HIS A 54 -6.30 1.69 22.11
N PRO A 55 -6.79 2.02 23.33
CA PRO A 55 -7.88 2.98 23.53
C PRO A 55 -7.67 4.35 22.90
N VAL A 56 -6.44 4.85 22.84
CA VAL A 56 -6.10 6.13 22.16
C VAL A 56 -6.40 6.05 20.66
N PHE A 57 -5.94 5.00 19.99
CA PHE A 57 -6.14 4.82 18.57
C PHE A 57 -7.54 4.37 18.21
N ASP A 58 -8.19 3.60 19.13
CA ASP A 58 -9.58 3.21 18.98
C ASP A 58 -10.52 4.43 19.01
N LEU A 59 -10.32 5.36 19.91
CA LEU A 59 -11.06 6.63 19.92
C LEU A 59 -10.81 7.46 18.65
N MET A 60 -9.59 7.47 18.18
CA MET A 60 -9.22 8.20 16.97
C MET A 60 -9.92 7.65 15.72
N ARG A 61 -9.93 6.32 15.54
CA ARG A 61 -10.66 5.69 14.42
C ARG A 61 -12.17 5.85 14.54
N GLN A 62 -12.73 5.79 15.76
CA GLN A 62 -14.15 6.02 16.02
C GLN A 62 -14.55 7.45 15.68
N GLY A 63 -13.81 8.45 16.19
CA GLY A 63 -14.06 9.86 15.91
C GLY A 63 -14.00 10.15 14.41
N TYR A 64 -12.99 9.60 13.73
CA TYR A 64 -12.89 9.67 12.27
C TYR A 64 -14.13 9.06 11.58
N SER A 65 -14.55 7.87 11.99
CA SER A 65 -15.69 7.18 11.36
C SER A 65 -16.99 7.96 11.50
N VAL A 66 -17.24 8.53 12.70
CA VAL A 66 -18.41 9.38 12.94
C VAL A 66 -18.36 10.65 12.08
N MET A 67 -17.22 11.32 12.03
CA MET A 67 -17.02 12.51 11.20
C MET A 67 -17.21 12.19 9.70
N ALA A 68 -16.59 11.10 9.22
CA ALA A 68 -16.68 10.64 7.84
C ALA A 68 -18.13 10.39 7.42
N ASP A 69 -18.88 9.66 8.26
CA ASP A 69 -20.31 9.39 8.04
C ASP A 69 -21.14 10.68 8.02
N ALA A 70 -20.91 11.59 8.94
CA ALA A 70 -21.60 12.88 8.98
C ALA A 70 -21.31 13.71 7.71
N MET A 71 -20.06 13.78 7.24
CA MET A 71 -19.67 14.47 6.02
C MET A 71 -20.32 13.86 4.79
N MET A 72 -20.34 12.53 4.67
CA MET A 72 -21.01 11.86 3.55
C MET A 72 -22.53 12.09 3.56
N LYS A 73 -23.18 12.00 4.72
CA LYS A 73 -24.61 12.30 4.89
C LYS A 73 -24.96 13.74 4.55
N SER A 74 -24.07 14.70 4.83
CA SER A 74 -24.31 16.10 4.48
C SER A 74 -24.44 16.33 2.97
N VAL A 75 -23.67 15.59 2.17
CA VAL A 75 -23.79 15.61 0.70
C VAL A 75 -25.09 14.99 0.23
N ASP A 76 -25.47 13.86 0.86
CA ASP A 76 -26.70 13.13 0.50
C ASP A 76 -27.97 13.98 0.76
N GLN A 77 -27.92 14.76 1.82
CA GLN A 77 -29.03 15.63 2.25
C GLN A 77 -28.99 17.02 1.65
N ALA A 78 -27.94 17.39 0.88
CA ALA A 78 -27.82 18.71 0.30
C ALA A 78 -28.99 18.99 -0.69
N PRO A 79 -29.75 20.07 -0.48
CA PRO A 79 -30.84 20.42 -1.37
C PRO A 79 -30.32 20.98 -2.70
N GLY A 80 -31.14 20.88 -3.77
CA GLY A 80 -30.88 21.56 -5.04
C GLY A 80 -29.84 20.88 -5.95
N LEU A 81 -29.28 19.72 -5.56
CA LEU A 81 -28.39 18.96 -6.41
C LEU A 81 -29.19 17.95 -7.26
N ASP A 82 -28.97 17.97 -8.57
CA ASP A 82 -29.38 16.88 -9.45
C ASP A 82 -28.52 15.62 -9.17
N ASP A 83 -28.93 14.48 -9.71
CA ASP A 83 -28.26 13.18 -9.46
C ASP A 83 -26.78 13.22 -9.89
N GLY A 84 -26.45 13.82 -11.03
CA GLY A 84 -25.08 13.93 -11.51
C GLY A 84 -24.20 14.85 -10.66
N ALA A 85 -24.76 15.97 -10.20
CA ALA A 85 -24.06 16.89 -9.29
C ALA A 85 -23.84 16.21 -7.93
N ARG A 86 -24.83 15.50 -7.42
CA ARG A 86 -24.74 14.76 -6.16
C ARG A 86 -23.67 13.67 -6.22
N GLU A 87 -23.56 12.94 -7.34
CA GLU A 87 -22.54 11.90 -7.50
C GLU A 87 -21.12 12.48 -7.55
N ARG A 88 -20.93 13.59 -8.26
CA ARG A 88 -19.64 14.32 -8.24
C ARG A 88 -19.28 14.84 -6.84
N ALA A 89 -20.26 15.37 -6.12
CA ALA A 89 -20.05 15.86 -4.75
C ALA A 89 -19.71 14.70 -3.78
N ARG A 90 -20.39 13.55 -3.92
CA ARG A 90 -20.05 12.32 -3.17
C ARG A 90 -18.64 11.85 -3.45
N PHE A 91 -18.23 11.83 -4.72
CA PHE A 91 -16.87 11.44 -5.08
C PHE A 91 -15.82 12.37 -4.46
N ALA A 92 -16.02 13.68 -4.59
CA ALA A 92 -15.13 14.68 -4.00
C ALA A 92 -15.07 14.57 -2.47
N MET A 93 -16.24 14.44 -1.81
CA MET A 93 -16.32 14.30 -0.37
C MET A 93 -15.65 13.00 0.10
N ARG A 94 -15.87 11.88 -0.59
CA ARG A 94 -15.22 10.60 -0.27
C ARG A 94 -13.70 10.74 -0.38
N THR A 95 -13.19 11.34 -1.45
CA THR A 95 -11.75 11.56 -1.63
C THR A 95 -11.17 12.39 -0.49
N LEU A 96 -11.87 13.44 -0.06
CA LEU A 96 -11.45 14.27 1.07
C LEU A 96 -11.43 13.46 2.38
N VAL A 97 -12.53 12.77 2.68
CA VAL A 97 -12.67 11.94 3.87
C VAL A 97 -11.57 10.87 3.91
N GLU A 98 -11.33 10.17 2.81
CA GLU A 98 -10.27 9.14 2.74
C GLU A 98 -8.87 9.75 2.95
N ALA A 99 -8.61 10.93 2.40
CA ALA A 99 -7.34 11.63 2.61
C ALA A 99 -7.11 12.01 4.08
N MET A 100 -8.18 12.32 4.82
CA MET A 100 -8.14 12.67 6.26
C MET A 100 -8.03 11.47 7.19
N SER A 101 -8.01 10.25 6.66
CA SER A 101 -7.95 9.05 7.50
C SER A 101 -6.72 9.04 8.41
N PRO A 102 -6.88 8.74 9.71
CA PRO A 102 -5.74 8.61 10.63
C PRO A 102 -4.80 7.48 10.25
N ALA A 103 -5.23 6.53 9.43
CA ALA A 103 -4.37 5.48 8.90
C ALA A 103 -3.31 5.99 7.90
N ASN A 104 -3.48 7.19 7.34
CA ASN A 104 -2.56 7.75 6.34
C ASN A 104 -1.37 8.52 6.95
N SER A 105 -1.41 8.83 8.25
CA SER A 105 -0.35 9.60 8.89
C SER A 105 0.55 8.71 9.75
N PRO A 106 1.88 8.86 9.66
CA PRO A 106 2.81 8.10 10.50
C PRO A 106 2.67 8.40 11.99
N PHE A 107 2.04 9.52 12.36
CA PHE A 107 1.85 9.91 13.76
C PHE A 107 0.52 9.44 14.36
N THR A 108 -0.45 9.09 13.52
CA THR A 108 -1.78 8.64 13.95
C THR A 108 -2.06 7.19 13.59
N ASN A 109 -1.24 6.59 12.74
CA ASN A 109 -1.29 5.17 12.44
C ASN A 109 -0.45 4.38 13.45
N PRO A 110 -1.05 3.54 14.32
CA PRO A 110 -0.32 2.82 15.36
C PRO A 110 0.78 1.88 14.81
N LYS A 111 0.59 1.28 13.64
CA LYS A 111 1.62 0.44 13.02
C LYS A 111 2.84 1.25 12.62
N ALA A 112 2.63 2.40 12.01
CA ALA A 112 3.71 3.29 11.60
C ALA A 112 4.43 3.88 12.82
N LEU A 113 3.68 4.28 13.83
CA LEU A 113 4.24 4.80 15.09
C LEU A 113 5.07 3.74 15.82
N ASN A 114 4.56 2.52 15.96
CA ASN A 114 5.31 1.42 16.56
C ASN A 114 6.60 1.14 15.79
N LYS A 115 6.52 1.10 14.45
CA LYS A 115 7.72 0.93 13.62
C LYS A 115 8.74 2.07 13.82
N ALA A 116 8.28 3.31 13.94
CA ALA A 116 9.14 4.45 14.22
C ALA A 116 9.83 4.33 15.58
N LEU A 117 9.09 3.92 16.63
CA LEU A 117 9.61 3.68 17.95
C LEU A 117 10.63 2.53 18.00
N ASP A 118 10.31 1.41 17.31
CA ASP A 118 11.17 0.22 17.23
C ASP A 118 12.49 0.49 16.51
N THR A 119 12.50 1.44 15.57
CA THR A 119 13.69 1.80 14.78
C THR A 119 14.38 3.07 15.27
N GLY A 120 14.02 3.60 16.44
CA GLY A 120 14.56 4.86 16.94
C GLY A 120 14.36 6.05 15.98
N GLY A 121 13.29 6.02 15.17
CA GLY A 121 12.96 7.04 14.16
C GLY A 121 13.56 6.79 12.77
N ALA A 122 14.43 5.81 12.59
CA ALA A 122 15.09 5.55 11.30
C ALA A 122 14.06 5.30 10.16
N SER A 123 12.96 4.60 10.43
CA SER A 123 11.93 4.36 9.43
C SER A 123 11.25 5.64 8.93
N LEU A 124 11.11 6.66 9.76
CA LEU A 124 10.57 7.97 9.36
C LEU A 124 11.58 8.73 8.50
N ALA A 125 12.86 8.72 8.88
CA ALA A 125 13.93 9.35 8.10
C ALA A 125 14.04 8.73 6.69
N GLU A 126 14.03 7.41 6.60
CA GLU A 126 14.04 6.69 5.32
C GLU A 126 12.79 7.01 4.47
N GLY A 127 11.61 7.02 5.10
CA GLY A 127 10.35 7.37 4.42
C GLY A 127 10.39 8.78 3.86
N PHE A 128 10.91 9.73 4.63
CA PHE A 128 11.07 11.12 4.19
C PHE A 128 12.07 11.25 3.05
N ALA A 129 13.21 10.55 3.12
CA ALA A 129 14.21 10.54 2.06
C ALA A 129 13.64 9.98 0.73
N LYS A 130 12.84 8.91 0.79
CA LYS A 130 12.14 8.34 -0.37
C LYS A 130 11.13 9.33 -0.94
N MET A 131 10.32 9.95 -0.09
CA MET A 131 9.35 10.97 -0.51
C MET A 131 10.04 12.15 -1.22
N LEU A 132 11.17 12.65 -0.69
CA LEU A 132 11.93 13.72 -1.32
C LEU A 132 12.50 13.29 -2.68
N ALA A 133 13.02 12.08 -2.78
CA ALA A 133 13.51 11.53 -4.04
C ALA A 133 12.41 11.38 -5.10
N ASP A 134 11.20 10.99 -4.70
CA ASP A 134 10.03 10.91 -5.59
C ASP A 134 9.59 12.31 -6.05
N PHE A 135 9.59 13.27 -5.14
CA PHE A 135 9.31 14.68 -5.49
C PHE A 135 10.31 15.22 -6.53
N GLN A 136 11.60 14.93 -6.36
CA GLN A 136 12.65 15.37 -7.30
C GLN A 136 12.49 14.71 -8.68
N ARG A 137 11.99 13.48 -8.73
CA ARG A 137 11.72 12.76 -9.99
C ARG A 137 10.39 13.14 -10.64
N GLY A 138 9.49 13.82 -9.90
CA GLY A 138 8.11 14.09 -10.34
C GLY A 138 7.27 12.82 -10.51
N GLN A 139 7.64 11.72 -9.85
CA GLN A 139 7.01 10.42 -10.01
C GLN A 139 7.05 9.64 -8.70
N LEU A 140 5.93 9.03 -8.32
CA LEU A 140 5.89 8.09 -7.21
C LEU A 140 6.55 6.77 -7.60
N THR A 141 7.53 6.35 -6.82
CA THR A 141 8.28 5.10 -7.06
C THR A 141 7.70 4.00 -6.19
N HIS A 142 6.97 3.06 -6.80
CA HIS A 142 6.37 1.92 -6.11
C HIS A 142 7.26 0.68 -6.10
N THR A 143 8.29 0.66 -6.94
CA THR A 143 9.14 -0.51 -7.15
C THR A 143 10.58 -0.04 -7.32
N ASP A 144 11.53 -0.83 -6.86
CA ASP A 144 12.94 -0.64 -7.19
C ASP A 144 13.12 -0.80 -8.71
N THR A 145 13.45 0.30 -9.38
CA THR A 145 13.60 0.33 -10.84
C THR A 145 14.82 -0.46 -11.32
N GLN A 146 15.75 -0.81 -10.42
CA GLN A 146 16.93 -1.62 -10.71
C GLN A 146 16.74 -3.11 -10.43
N ALA A 147 15.64 -3.47 -9.75
CA ALA A 147 15.36 -4.87 -9.39
C ALA A 147 14.98 -5.74 -10.59
N PHE A 148 14.52 -5.13 -11.70
CA PHE A 148 13.97 -5.85 -12.84
C PHE A 148 14.63 -5.45 -14.14
N GLU A 149 15.15 -6.44 -14.87
CA GLU A 149 15.80 -6.28 -16.16
C GLU A 149 15.25 -7.32 -17.14
N VAL A 150 14.69 -6.82 -18.26
CA VAL A 150 14.12 -7.67 -19.32
C VAL A 150 15.22 -8.52 -19.95
N GLY A 151 14.96 -9.82 -20.07
CA GLY A 151 15.92 -10.80 -20.59
C GLY A 151 16.90 -11.36 -19.53
N ARG A 152 16.94 -10.78 -18.33
CA ARG A 152 17.79 -11.25 -17.24
C ARG A 152 16.98 -11.92 -16.12
N ASN A 153 15.95 -11.25 -15.61
CA ASN A 153 15.09 -11.78 -14.56
C ASN A 153 13.59 -11.56 -14.81
N ILE A 154 13.26 -10.92 -15.94
CA ILE A 154 11.91 -10.86 -16.52
C ILE A 154 12.01 -11.26 -17.97
N ALA A 155 10.98 -11.89 -18.55
CA ALA A 155 10.92 -12.32 -19.94
C ALA A 155 12.11 -13.22 -20.31
N THR A 156 12.39 -14.20 -19.48
CA THR A 156 13.57 -15.05 -19.62
C THR A 156 13.33 -16.33 -20.44
N THR A 157 12.07 -16.60 -20.83
CA THR A 157 11.76 -17.78 -21.66
C THR A 157 12.42 -17.63 -23.04
N PRO A 158 13.25 -18.60 -23.45
CA PRO A 158 13.99 -18.52 -24.72
C PRO A 158 13.04 -18.45 -25.91
N GLY A 159 13.37 -17.59 -26.88
CA GLY A 159 12.60 -17.42 -28.12
C GLY A 159 13.36 -16.61 -29.16
N LYS A 160 12.79 -16.52 -30.35
CA LYS A 160 13.35 -15.73 -31.47
C LYS A 160 12.26 -14.93 -32.14
N VAL A 161 12.59 -13.74 -32.60
CA VAL A 161 11.74 -12.98 -33.51
C VAL A 161 11.77 -13.67 -34.85
N VAL A 162 10.63 -14.18 -35.33
CA VAL A 162 10.48 -14.92 -36.57
C VAL A 162 9.81 -14.08 -37.68
N HIS A 163 9.15 -13.00 -37.28
CA HIS A 163 8.54 -12.04 -38.22
C HIS A 163 8.53 -10.65 -37.60
N GLU A 164 8.80 -9.62 -38.41
CA GLU A 164 8.83 -8.23 -37.98
C GLU A 164 8.13 -7.33 -39.00
N THR A 165 7.35 -6.39 -38.49
CA THR A 165 6.71 -5.32 -39.26
C THR A 165 6.93 -3.98 -38.53
N PRO A 166 6.63 -2.82 -39.16
CA PRO A 166 6.68 -1.55 -38.44
C PRO A 166 5.75 -1.46 -37.22
N LEU A 167 4.78 -2.37 -37.07
CA LEU A 167 3.76 -2.34 -36.01
C LEU A 167 3.99 -3.40 -34.93
N TYR A 168 4.58 -4.55 -35.26
CA TYR A 168 4.76 -5.65 -34.31
C TYR A 168 5.92 -6.56 -34.69
N GLN A 169 6.41 -7.28 -33.68
CA GLN A 169 7.31 -8.42 -33.81
C GLN A 169 6.61 -9.68 -33.34
N LEU A 170 6.75 -10.77 -34.10
CA LEU A 170 6.26 -12.10 -33.71
C LEU A 170 7.41 -12.89 -33.09
N ILE A 171 7.25 -13.29 -31.84
CA ILE A 171 8.23 -14.08 -31.11
C ILE A 171 7.76 -15.53 -31.11
N GLN A 172 8.59 -16.44 -31.58
CA GLN A 172 8.41 -17.86 -31.42
C GLN A 172 9.28 -18.35 -30.26
N TYR A 173 8.62 -18.86 -29.21
CA TYR A 173 9.30 -19.40 -28.06
C TYR A 173 9.79 -20.81 -28.30
N SER A 174 10.93 -21.15 -27.73
CA SER A 174 11.50 -22.50 -27.79
C SER A 174 10.67 -23.47 -26.96
N PRO A 175 10.39 -24.68 -27.43
CA PRO A 175 9.66 -25.66 -26.65
C PRO A 175 10.48 -26.10 -25.42
N THR A 176 9.77 -26.46 -24.36
CA THR A 176 10.33 -27.05 -23.13
C THR A 176 10.18 -28.58 -23.08
N THR A 177 9.56 -29.17 -24.11
CA THR A 177 9.31 -30.60 -24.28
C THR A 177 9.87 -31.09 -25.60
N ASP A 178 10.17 -32.40 -25.70
CA ASP A 178 10.71 -33.02 -26.91
C ASP A 178 9.72 -33.02 -28.07
N GLU A 179 8.42 -33.06 -27.74
CA GLU A 179 7.33 -33.02 -28.71
C GLU A 179 6.40 -31.85 -28.43
N VAL A 180 5.86 -31.24 -29.48
CA VAL A 180 4.92 -30.13 -29.42
C VAL A 180 3.72 -30.40 -30.35
N ALA A 181 2.60 -29.75 -30.07
CA ALA A 181 1.42 -29.81 -30.94
C ALA A 181 1.73 -29.19 -32.32
N VAL A 182 1.20 -29.80 -33.38
CA VAL A 182 1.37 -29.33 -34.76
C VAL A 182 0.74 -27.93 -34.94
N THR A 183 -0.39 -27.69 -34.28
CA THR A 183 -1.09 -26.41 -34.33
C THR A 183 -0.48 -25.44 -33.33
N PRO A 184 0.10 -24.30 -33.78
CA PRO A 184 0.66 -23.33 -32.86
C PRO A 184 -0.41 -22.55 -32.11
N LEU A 185 -0.12 -22.17 -30.87
CA LEU A 185 -0.93 -21.22 -30.12
C LEU A 185 -0.36 -19.81 -30.36
N VAL A 186 -1.18 -18.93 -30.94
CA VAL A 186 -0.82 -17.52 -31.14
C VAL A 186 -1.46 -16.70 -30.03
N ILE A 187 -0.64 -15.91 -29.33
CA ILE A 187 -1.07 -15.08 -28.22
C ILE A 187 -0.94 -13.61 -28.62
N PHE A 188 -2.02 -12.86 -28.52
CA PHE A 188 -2.06 -11.41 -28.65
C PHE A 188 -2.25 -10.81 -27.27
N PRO A 189 -1.15 -10.34 -26.61
CA PRO A 189 -1.29 -9.71 -25.30
C PRO A 189 -2.08 -8.40 -25.44
N PRO A 190 -2.83 -7.99 -24.40
CA PRO A 190 -3.48 -6.70 -24.40
C PRO A 190 -2.45 -5.57 -24.59
N TRP A 191 -2.72 -4.65 -25.52
CA TRP A 191 -1.83 -3.52 -25.85
C TRP A 191 -1.60 -2.53 -24.70
N ILE A 192 -2.42 -2.60 -23.63
CA ILE A 192 -2.22 -1.86 -22.40
C ILE A 192 -1.10 -2.45 -21.51
N ASN A 193 -0.78 -3.73 -21.69
CA ASN A 193 0.25 -4.42 -20.91
C ASN A 193 1.58 -4.48 -21.68
N ARG A 194 2.66 -4.69 -20.93
CA ARG A 194 3.96 -5.03 -21.55
C ARG A 194 3.88 -6.41 -22.18
N PHE A 195 4.63 -6.62 -23.28
CA PHE A 195 4.64 -7.90 -24.00
C PHE A 195 4.96 -9.11 -23.11
N TYR A 196 5.77 -8.90 -22.07
CA TYR A 196 6.20 -9.93 -21.13
C TYR A 196 5.25 -10.16 -19.94
N ILE A 197 4.02 -9.63 -19.96
CA ILE A 197 3.06 -9.83 -18.85
C ILE A 197 2.79 -11.31 -18.57
N LEU A 198 2.91 -12.17 -19.57
CA LEU A 198 2.74 -13.61 -19.45
C LEU A 198 4.05 -14.36 -19.19
N ASP A 199 5.17 -13.66 -19.04
CA ASP A 199 6.51 -14.21 -18.79
C ASP A 199 7.26 -13.38 -17.74
N LEU A 200 6.68 -13.24 -16.53
CA LEU A 200 7.22 -12.36 -15.48
C LEU A 200 8.38 -13.00 -14.72
N SER A 201 8.27 -14.26 -14.36
CA SER A 201 9.33 -15.04 -13.72
C SER A 201 9.19 -16.51 -14.08
N PRO A 202 10.20 -17.37 -13.85
CA PRO A 202 10.09 -18.80 -14.13
C PRO A 202 8.86 -19.46 -13.52
N GLU A 203 8.45 -19.04 -12.30
CA GLU A 203 7.31 -19.59 -11.58
C GLU A 203 5.97 -18.95 -12.00
N LYS A 204 6.04 -17.78 -12.64
CA LYS A 204 4.89 -16.98 -13.09
C LYS A 204 4.95 -16.72 -14.59
N SER A 205 5.35 -17.73 -15.34
CA SER A 205 5.39 -17.68 -16.80
C SER A 205 4.36 -18.64 -17.40
N PHE A 206 3.33 -18.09 -18.01
CA PHE A 206 2.39 -18.85 -18.84
C PHE A 206 3.07 -19.31 -20.15
N ILE A 207 4.04 -18.54 -20.62
CA ILE A 207 4.80 -18.84 -21.84
C ILE A 207 5.67 -20.10 -21.66
N ARG A 208 6.26 -20.27 -20.48
CA ARG A 208 7.12 -21.40 -20.16
C ARG A 208 6.35 -22.68 -19.85
N TRP A 209 5.12 -22.55 -19.36
CA TRP A 209 4.26 -23.67 -18.99
C TRP A 209 3.78 -24.47 -20.19
#